data_fd6459d04d7558c4e5573fa5ab05e160
#
_entry.id   fd6459d04d7558c4e5573fa5ab05e160
#
_cell.length_a   1.000
_cell.length_b   1.000
_cell.length_c   1.000
_cell.angle_alpha   90.00
_cell.angle_beta   90.00
_cell.angle_gamma   90.00
#
_symmetry.space_group_name_H-M   'P 1'
#
loop_
_entity.id
_entity.type
_entity.pdbx_description
1 polymer ?
#
loop_
_entity_poly.entity_id
_entity_poly.type
_entity_poly.pdbx_seq_one_letter_code
_entity_poly.pdbx_strand_id
1 'polypeptide(L)'
;MFSKCGCIVKTVSKRLYQLLKIEKLKHKKDKVFSFQNRLIDKNPKSLNIFPPSSLSFKKSDVSSAFFSVPTTDALAWGNCVSVEFKIKVNDISKELNIDPNHLMACMAFETAETFSPSIKNGSGSGATGLIQFMPSTAEALGTSTKKLAKMSALDQLDYVKAYFMPYRNDMACLEDVYMAILYPAAIGQPPTHVLFKKGSIAYRQNAGIDRKNSGKITLADVSYKVRRKLEKGMHPKFYG
;
A
#
# COMPACT_ATOMS: atom_id res chain seq x y z
N MET A 1 -22.12 -22.32 -14.52
CA MET A 1 -22.06 -22.59 -13.07
C MET A 1 -20.86 -21.84 -12.43
N PHE A 2 -20.79 -20.48 -12.57
CA PHE A 2 -19.64 -19.67 -12.17
C PHE A 2 -20.10 -18.37 -11.47
N SER A 3 -20.91 -18.45 -10.40
CA SER A 3 -21.44 -17.23 -9.78
C SER A 3 -21.29 -17.11 -8.26
N LYS A 4 -20.65 -18.04 -7.57
CA LYS A 4 -20.58 -18.00 -6.09
C LYS A 4 -19.22 -17.58 -5.50
N CYS A 5 -18.15 -17.49 -6.29
CA CYS A 5 -16.81 -17.20 -5.76
C CYS A 5 -16.55 -15.72 -5.48
N GLY A 6 -17.22 -14.82 -6.19
CA GLY A 6 -17.01 -13.36 -6.05
C GLY A 6 -17.58 -12.76 -4.75
N CYS A 7 -18.60 -13.37 -4.17
CA CYS A 7 -19.29 -12.85 -2.99
C CYS A 7 -18.53 -13.11 -1.67
N ILE A 8 -17.84 -14.25 -1.59
CA ILE A 8 -17.08 -14.66 -0.37
C ILE A 8 -15.85 -13.76 -0.16
N VAL A 9 -15.16 -13.40 -1.25
CA VAL A 9 -13.97 -12.52 -1.19
C VAL A 9 -14.34 -11.12 -0.69
N LYS A 10 -15.48 -10.59 -1.11
CA LYS A 10 -15.98 -9.28 -0.67
C LYS A 10 -16.33 -9.26 0.83
N THR A 11 -16.86 -10.35 1.37
CA THR A 11 -17.33 -10.41 2.77
C THR A 11 -16.19 -10.56 3.77
N VAL A 12 -15.13 -11.30 3.43
CA VAL A 12 -13.97 -11.49 4.31
C VAL A 12 -13.16 -10.20 4.49
N SER A 13 -12.91 -9.47 3.41
CA SER A 13 -12.25 -8.16 3.46
C SER A 13 -13.04 -7.14 4.30
N LYS A 14 -14.39 -7.20 4.23
CA LYS A 14 -15.31 -6.33 4.94
C LYS A 14 -15.15 -6.37 6.46
N ARG A 15 -15.12 -7.58 7.01
CA ARG A 15 -15.18 -7.81 8.47
C ARG A 15 -13.83 -7.74 9.15
N LEU A 16 -12.76 -8.18 8.48
CA LEU A 16 -11.39 -8.00 8.95
C LEU A 16 -11.07 -6.51 9.13
N TYR A 17 -11.49 -5.68 8.18
CA TYR A 17 -11.27 -4.24 8.19
C TYR A 17 -11.99 -3.52 9.34
N GLN A 18 -13.19 -3.97 9.74
CA GLN A 18 -13.96 -3.32 10.83
C GLN A 18 -13.37 -3.59 12.21
N LEU A 19 -12.84 -4.78 12.45
CA LEU A 19 -12.31 -5.15 13.78
C LEU A 19 -10.90 -4.60 14.03
N LEU A 20 -10.08 -4.57 12.98
CA LEU A 20 -8.75 -3.97 13.03
C LEU A 20 -8.82 -2.44 13.18
N LYS A 21 -10.00 -1.84 12.94
CA LYS A 21 -10.23 -0.41 13.11
C LYS A 21 -10.03 0.05 14.56
N ILE A 22 -10.44 -0.76 15.54
CA ILE A 22 -10.36 -0.40 16.98
C ILE A 22 -8.91 -0.51 17.48
N GLU A 23 -8.17 -1.55 17.08
CA GLU A 23 -6.75 -1.71 17.45
C GLU A 23 -5.83 -0.79 16.64
N LYS A 24 -6.10 -0.58 15.32
CA LYS A 24 -5.40 0.44 14.53
C LYS A 24 -5.51 1.83 15.14
N LEU A 25 -6.65 2.20 15.71
CA LEU A 25 -6.84 3.51 16.33
C LEU A 25 -6.00 3.67 17.61
N LYS A 26 -5.80 2.60 18.39
CA LYS A 26 -4.93 2.63 19.58
C LYS A 26 -3.45 2.74 19.19
N HIS A 27 -2.95 1.85 18.34
CA HIS A 27 -1.54 1.84 17.92
C HIS A 27 -1.14 3.04 17.06
N LYS A 28 -2.08 3.55 16.23
CA LYS A 28 -1.84 4.72 15.38
C LYS A 28 -1.83 6.03 16.16
N LYS A 29 -2.60 6.17 17.24
CA LYS A 29 -2.49 7.34 18.13
C LYS A 29 -1.08 7.45 18.70
N ASP A 30 -0.48 6.34 19.13
CA ASP A 30 0.85 6.37 19.74
C ASP A 30 1.98 6.65 18.72
N LYS A 31 1.92 6.09 17.50
CA LYS A 31 2.95 6.32 16.45
C LYS A 31 2.77 7.65 15.70
N VAL A 32 1.55 8.06 15.37
CA VAL A 32 1.29 9.36 14.73
C VAL A 32 1.55 10.50 15.71
N PHE A 33 1.21 10.34 16.98
CA PHE A 33 1.52 11.32 18.01
C PHE A 33 3.02 11.46 18.24
N SER A 34 3.78 10.35 18.23
CA SER A 34 5.24 10.39 18.32
C SER A 34 5.91 10.96 17.04
N PHE A 35 5.27 10.82 15.87
CA PHE A 35 5.76 11.39 14.61
C PHE A 35 5.47 12.89 14.52
N GLN A 36 4.27 13.34 14.93
CA GLN A 36 3.95 14.77 15.03
C GLN A 36 4.84 15.49 16.01
N ASN A 37 5.13 14.90 17.17
CA ASN A 37 6.07 15.50 18.15
C ASN A 37 7.50 15.56 17.63
N ARG A 38 7.96 14.59 16.80
CA ARG A 38 9.30 14.66 16.16
C ARG A 38 9.38 15.69 15.02
N LEU A 39 8.27 16.08 14.39
CA LEU A 39 8.22 17.13 13.38
C LEU A 39 8.16 18.54 14.00
N ILE A 40 7.59 18.67 15.20
CA ILE A 40 7.48 19.94 15.91
C ILE A 40 8.83 20.36 16.52
N ASP A 41 9.70 19.41 16.87
CA ASP A 41 11.02 19.68 17.47
C ASP A 41 12.13 20.08 16.46
N LYS A 42 11.84 20.09 15.14
CA LYS A 42 12.78 20.57 14.12
C LYS A 42 12.37 21.91 13.54
N ASN A 43 12.69 22.97 14.28
CA ASN A 43 12.95 24.36 13.86
C ASN A 43 12.10 24.95 12.70
N PRO A 44 11.17 25.90 12.97
CA PRO A 44 10.26 26.48 11.95
C PRO A 44 10.90 27.58 11.08
N LYS A 45 12.21 27.55 10.81
CA LYS A 45 12.90 28.57 10.00
C LYS A 45 13.65 27.98 8.82
N SER A 46 12.98 27.35 7.87
CA SER A 46 13.49 27.18 6.49
C SER A 46 12.46 26.56 5.56
N LEU A 47 11.33 27.20 5.36
CA LEU A 47 10.51 27.00 4.16
C LEU A 47 10.69 28.23 3.28
N ASN A 48 11.85 28.31 2.62
CA ASN A 48 12.01 29.22 1.48
C ASN A 48 11.37 28.54 0.27
N ILE A 49 10.14 28.93 -0.02
CA ILE A 49 9.47 28.66 -1.29
C ILE A 49 10.08 29.63 -2.30
N PHE A 50 10.93 29.15 -3.19
CA PHE A 50 11.40 29.92 -4.34
C PHE A 50 10.27 30.06 -5.36
N PRO A 51 9.96 31.28 -5.84
CA PRO A 51 9.09 31.46 -6.99
C PRO A 51 9.82 31.02 -8.28
N PRO A 52 9.10 30.58 -9.32
CA PRO A 52 9.73 30.14 -10.57
C PRO A 52 10.35 31.33 -11.29
N SER A 53 11.68 31.40 -11.27
CA SER A 53 12.40 32.35 -12.11
C SER A 53 12.36 31.86 -13.56
N SER A 54 11.85 32.74 -14.42
CA SER A 54 11.85 32.65 -15.86
C SER A 54 13.27 32.38 -16.42
N LEU A 55 13.55 31.17 -16.87
CA LEU A 55 14.73 30.84 -17.65
C LEU A 55 14.40 31.00 -19.14
N SER A 56 14.94 32.08 -19.71
CA SER A 56 15.00 32.34 -21.13
C SER A 56 15.92 31.31 -21.80
N PHE A 57 15.37 30.42 -22.61
CA PHE A 57 16.13 29.48 -23.43
C PHE A 57 16.67 30.18 -24.65
N LYS A 58 18.01 30.35 -24.75
CA LYS A 58 18.69 30.67 -25.99
C LYS A 58 18.77 29.39 -26.85
N LYS A 59 18.30 29.56 -28.08
CA LYS A 59 18.26 28.54 -29.14
C LYS A 59 19.63 28.44 -29.81
N SER A 60 20.53 27.61 -29.31
CA SER A 60 21.67 27.09 -30.02
C SER A 60 22.27 25.89 -29.28
N ASP A 61 22.63 24.85 -30.06
CA ASP A 61 23.27 23.59 -29.68
C ASP A 61 22.31 22.39 -29.44
N VAL A 62 21.70 21.96 -30.53
CA VAL A 62 21.20 20.60 -30.64
C VAL A 62 22.40 19.67 -30.94
N SER A 63 23.22 19.44 -29.93
CA SER A 63 24.07 18.27 -29.90
C SER A 63 23.21 17.09 -29.47
N SER A 64 23.23 16.02 -30.24
CA SER A 64 22.47 14.78 -30.00
C SER A 64 22.84 14.16 -28.66
N ALA A 65 22.26 14.70 -27.57
CA ALA A 65 22.24 13.99 -26.32
C ALA A 65 21.33 12.75 -26.52
N PHE A 66 21.94 11.60 -26.62
CA PHE A 66 21.24 10.34 -26.43
C PHE A 66 20.45 10.45 -25.12
N PHE A 67 19.14 10.68 -25.22
CA PHE A 67 18.24 10.44 -24.12
C PHE A 67 18.29 8.93 -23.87
N SER A 68 19.17 8.51 -22.97
CA SER A 68 19.07 7.18 -22.38
C SER A 68 17.73 7.14 -21.67
N VAL A 69 16.77 6.49 -22.30
CA VAL A 69 15.51 6.14 -21.64
C VAL A 69 15.92 5.42 -20.35
N PRO A 70 15.49 5.88 -19.18
CA PRO A 70 15.81 5.17 -17.94
C PRO A 70 15.33 3.73 -18.10
N THR A 71 16.24 2.76 -18.08
CA THR A 71 15.89 1.35 -18.04
C THR A 71 15.20 1.12 -16.73
N THR A 72 13.88 1.02 -16.75
CA THR A 72 13.12 0.64 -15.57
C THR A 72 13.31 -0.85 -15.37
N ASP A 73 13.78 -1.24 -14.19
CA ASP A 73 13.77 -2.64 -13.81
C ASP A 73 12.35 -3.18 -13.93
N ALA A 74 12.21 -4.34 -14.54
CA ALA A 74 10.91 -4.99 -14.69
C ALA A 74 10.30 -5.30 -13.32
N LEU A 75 9.02 -5.05 -13.17
CA LEU A 75 8.27 -5.22 -11.92
C LEU A 75 7.11 -6.20 -12.08
N ALA A 76 6.79 -6.88 -10.99
CA ALA A 76 5.51 -7.59 -10.88
C ALA A 76 4.37 -6.62 -11.19
N TRP A 77 3.47 -6.97 -12.11
CA TRP A 77 2.40 -6.11 -12.62
C TRP A 77 2.85 -4.89 -13.42
N GLY A 78 4.11 -4.79 -13.77
CA GLY A 78 4.67 -3.64 -14.47
C GLY A 78 4.01 -3.37 -15.83
N ASN A 79 3.53 -4.42 -16.53
CA ASN A 79 2.77 -4.28 -17.78
C ASN A 79 1.34 -3.71 -17.59
N CYS A 80 0.89 -3.52 -16.35
CA CYS A 80 -0.43 -2.97 -16.03
C CYS A 80 -0.41 -1.49 -15.66
N VAL A 81 0.79 -0.87 -15.62
CA VAL A 81 0.99 0.51 -15.19
C VAL A 81 1.92 1.26 -16.14
N SER A 82 1.96 2.59 -16.04
CA SER A 82 2.87 3.39 -16.89
C SER A 82 4.34 3.27 -16.45
N VAL A 83 5.24 3.70 -17.33
CA VAL A 83 6.68 3.74 -17.04
C VAL A 83 6.98 4.66 -15.87
N GLU A 84 6.34 5.83 -15.80
CA GLU A 84 6.50 6.81 -14.72
C GLU A 84 6.05 6.24 -13.39
N PHE A 85 4.97 5.44 -13.39
CA PHE A 85 4.51 4.75 -12.20
C PHE A 85 5.56 3.73 -11.69
N LYS A 86 6.16 2.95 -12.60
CA LYS A 86 7.24 1.99 -12.26
C LYS A 86 8.45 2.70 -11.67
N ILE A 87 8.92 3.77 -12.29
CA ILE A 87 10.04 4.58 -11.80
C ILE A 87 9.74 5.03 -10.37
N LYS A 88 8.59 5.65 -10.16
CA LYS A 88 8.20 6.17 -8.84
C LYS A 88 8.05 5.08 -7.78
N VAL A 89 7.54 3.90 -8.15
CA VAL A 89 7.49 2.74 -7.24
C VAL A 89 8.88 2.28 -6.84
N ASN A 90 9.82 2.19 -7.78
CA ASN A 90 11.21 1.84 -7.50
C ASN A 90 11.86 2.84 -6.54
N ASP A 91 11.67 4.14 -6.76
CA ASP A 91 12.23 5.19 -5.92
C ASP A 91 11.65 5.15 -4.49
N ILE A 92 10.33 5.02 -4.38
CA ILE A 92 9.65 4.86 -3.10
C ILE A 92 10.16 3.60 -2.37
N SER A 93 10.32 2.49 -3.07
CA SER A 93 10.77 1.24 -2.47
C SER A 93 12.21 1.31 -1.98
N LYS A 94 13.10 1.98 -2.72
CA LYS A 94 14.46 2.29 -2.25
C LYS A 94 14.44 3.12 -0.97
N GLU A 95 13.63 4.18 -0.92
CA GLU A 95 13.53 5.02 0.27
C GLU A 95 12.94 4.27 1.48
N LEU A 96 12.02 3.34 1.26
CA LEU A 96 11.39 2.54 2.31
C LEU A 96 12.24 1.32 2.70
N ASN A 97 13.28 0.99 1.93
CA ASN A 97 14.09 -0.22 2.05
C ASN A 97 13.25 -1.50 1.95
N ILE A 98 12.44 -1.61 0.90
CA ILE A 98 11.60 -2.77 0.59
C ILE A 98 11.76 -3.22 -0.86
N ASP A 99 11.39 -4.46 -1.16
CA ASP A 99 11.29 -4.94 -2.55
C ASP A 99 10.10 -4.25 -3.26
N PRO A 100 10.31 -3.58 -4.41
CA PRO A 100 9.24 -2.93 -5.16
C PRO A 100 8.14 -3.90 -5.62
N ASN A 101 8.47 -5.17 -5.87
CA ASN A 101 7.49 -6.19 -6.23
C ASN A 101 6.51 -6.48 -5.09
N HIS A 102 6.95 -6.35 -3.83
CA HIS A 102 6.08 -6.48 -2.65
C HIS A 102 5.05 -5.35 -2.60
N LEU A 103 5.48 -4.12 -2.86
CA LEU A 103 4.58 -2.97 -2.90
C LEU A 103 3.56 -3.09 -4.05
N MET A 104 4.03 -3.49 -5.25
CA MET A 104 3.17 -3.75 -6.40
C MET A 104 2.14 -4.85 -6.12
N ALA A 105 2.53 -5.96 -5.49
CA ALA A 105 1.62 -7.04 -5.13
C ALA A 105 0.54 -6.60 -4.13
N CYS A 106 0.90 -5.77 -3.15
CA CYS A 106 -0.05 -5.19 -2.20
C CYS A 106 -1.04 -4.27 -2.91
N MET A 107 -0.58 -3.37 -3.78
CA MET A 107 -1.46 -2.50 -4.56
C MET A 107 -2.36 -3.30 -5.50
N ALA A 108 -1.85 -4.31 -6.18
CA ALA A 108 -2.65 -5.21 -7.02
C ALA A 108 -3.74 -5.94 -6.21
N PHE A 109 -3.43 -6.35 -4.99
CA PHE A 109 -4.41 -6.98 -4.10
C PHE A 109 -5.50 -5.99 -3.66
N GLU A 110 -5.13 -4.81 -3.19
CA GLU A 110 -6.05 -3.79 -2.67
C GLU A 110 -6.93 -3.16 -3.75
N THR A 111 -6.46 -3.12 -4.99
CA THR A 111 -7.19 -2.56 -6.14
C THR A 111 -7.87 -3.60 -7.01
N ALA A 112 -7.87 -4.87 -6.63
CA ALA A 112 -8.34 -5.97 -7.49
C ALA A 112 -7.64 -5.97 -8.88
N GLU A 113 -6.33 -5.69 -8.91
CA GLU A 113 -5.45 -5.68 -10.09
C GLU A 113 -5.65 -4.48 -11.05
N THR A 114 -6.48 -3.52 -10.68
CA THR A 114 -6.79 -2.37 -11.57
C THR A 114 -5.81 -1.20 -11.42
N PHE A 115 -5.08 -1.12 -10.33
CA PHE A 115 -4.26 0.04 -9.93
C PHE A 115 -5.03 1.38 -9.98
N SER A 116 -6.35 1.31 -9.87
CA SER A 116 -7.21 2.50 -9.93
C SER A 116 -7.14 3.31 -8.63
N PRO A 117 -6.81 4.60 -8.69
CA PRO A 117 -6.78 5.48 -7.52
C PRO A 117 -8.18 5.78 -6.97
N SER A 118 -9.22 5.56 -7.77
CA SER A 118 -10.61 5.86 -7.41
C SER A 118 -11.39 4.64 -6.90
N ILE A 119 -10.78 3.43 -6.93
CA ILE A 119 -11.48 2.22 -6.50
C ILE A 119 -11.89 2.32 -5.04
N LYS A 120 -13.15 2.04 -4.76
CA LYS A 120 -13.72 2.05 -3.41
C LYS A 120 -13.96 0.64 -2.92
N ASN A 121 -13.74 0.45 -1.63
CA ASN A 121 -14.13 -0.79 -0.97
C ASN A 121 -15.65 -0.98 -1.08
N GLY A 122 -16.08 -2.08 -1.70
CA GLY A 122 -17.51 -2.45 -1.83
C GLY A 122 -18.22 -2.73 -0.50
N SER A 123 -17.53 -2.58 0.63
CA SER A 123 -18.07 -2.83 1.97
C SER A 123 -18.71 -1.63 2.65
N GLY A 124 -18.68 -0.46 2.00
CA GLY A 124 -19.16 0.77 2.63
C GLY A 124 -18.21 1.34 3.71
N SER A 125 -16.97 0.81 3.83
CA SER A 125 -15.97 1.32 4.77
C SER A 125 -15.42 2.71 4.39
N GLY A 126 -15.64 3.14 3.15
CA GLY A 126 -15.08 4.35 2.57
C GLY A 126 -13.60 4.24 2.19
N ALA A 127 -12.99 3.06 2.35
CA ALA A 127 -11.61 2.82 1.91
C ALA A 127 -11.48 3.02 0.40
N THR A 128 -10.40 3.68 -0.04
CA THR A 128 -10.26 4.16 -1.42
C THR A 128 -8.80 4.06 -1.89
N GLY A 129 -8.61 3.69 -3.16
CA GLY A 129 -7.37 3.83 -3.91
C GLY A 129 -6.35 2.72 -3.70
N LEU A 130 -5.09 3.02 -4.06
CA LEU A 130 -4.00 2.06 -4.28
C LEU A 130 -3.75 1.09 -3.12
N ILE A 131 -3.87 1.53 -1.89
CA ILE A 131 -3.72 0.69 -0.69
C ILE A 131 -4.97 0.72 0.20
N GLN A 132 -6.12 1.05 -0.39
CA GLN A 132 -7.40 1.17 0.31
C GLN A 132 -7.30 2.07 1.56
N PHE A 133 -6.89 3.33 1.34
CA PHE A 133 -6.82 4.33 2.41
C PHE A 133 -8.15 4.48 3.12
N MET A 134 -8.17 4.27 4.43
CA MET A 134 -9.34 4.58 5.25
C MET A 134 -9.55 6.08 5.37
N PRO A 135 -10.80 6.58 5.59
CA PRO A 135 -11.05 8.00 5.81
C PRO A 135 -10.16 8.62 6.88
N SER A 136 -10.04 7.99 8.04
CA SER A 136 -9.17 8.47 9.12
C SER A 136 -7.68 8.47 8.76
N THR A 137 -7.26 7.55 7.87
CA THR A 137 -5.88 7.52 7.35
C THR A 137 -5.63 8.66 6.40
N ALA A 138 -6.57 8.92 5.49
CA ALA A 138 -6.49 10.04 4.56
C ALA A 138 -6.43 11.38 5.30
N GLU A 139 -7.27 11.56 6.33
CA GLU A 139 -7.26 12.75 7.20
C GLU A 139 -5.92 12.93 7.91
N ALA A 140 -5.35 11.85 8.48
CA ALA A 140 -4.04 11.90 9.13
C ALA A 140 -2.89 12.24 8.15
N LEU A 141 -3.08 11.98 6.85
CA LEU A 141 -2.15 12.34 5.79
C LEU A 141 -2.47 13.72 5.15
N GLY A 142 -3.34 14.53 5.76
CA GLY A 142 -3.67 15.88 5.28
C GLY A 142 -4.58 15.91 4.04
N THR A 143 -5.28 14.81 3.74
CA THR A 143 -6.16 14.70 2.57
C THR A 143 -7.51 14.08 2.94
N SER A 144 -8.27 13.64 1.95
CA SER A 144 -9.51 12.88 2.15
C SER A 144 -9.65 11.80 1.09
N THR A 145 -10.45 10.76 1.36
CA THR A 145 -10.73 9.71 0.38
C THR A 145 -11.40 10.26 -0.90
N LYS A 146 -12.15 11.36 -0.80
CA LYS A 146 -12.71 12.06 -1.96
C LYS A 146 -11.63 12.73 -2.81
N LYS A 147 -10.62 13.35 -2.19
CA LYS A 147 -9.47 13.93 -2.90
C LYS A 147 -8.61 12.84 -3.52
N LEU A 148 -8.29 11.77 -2.76
CA LEU A 148 -7.53 10.62 -3.26
C LEU A 148 -8.19 10.01 -4.50
N ALA A 149 -9.52 9.85 -4.52
CA ALA A 149 -10.24 9.28 -5.65
C ALA A 149 -10.20 10.13 -6.93
N LYS A 150 -9.83 11.41 -6.83
CA LYS A 150 -9.71 12.35 -7.96
C LYS A 150 -8.27 12.51 -8.46
N MET A 151 -7.28 11.98 -7.74
CA MET A 151 -5.87 12.03 -8.11
C MET A 151 -5.58 11.01 -9.22
N SER A 152 -4.49 11.23 -9.97
CA SER A 152 -3.89 10.17 -10.76
C SER A 152 -3.32 9.09 -9.85
N ALA A 153 -3.13 7.87 -10.38
CA ALA A 153 -2.45 6.82 -9.64
C ALA A 153 -1.00 7.23 -9.28
N LEU A 154 -0.35 7.98 -10.16
CA LEU A 154 1.00 8.50 -9.96
C LEU A 154 1.08 9.48 -8.78
N ASP A 155 0.12 10.43 -8.67
CA ASP A 155 0.07 11.38 -7.55
C ASP A 155 -0.27 10.68 -6.24
N GLN A 156 -1.11 9.65 -6.31
CA GLN A 156 -1.51 8.91 -5.11
C GLN A 156 -0.36 8.11 -4.50
N LEU A 157 0.71 7.79 -5.26
CA LEU A 157 1.93 7.15 -4.75
C LEU A 157 2.66 7.99 -3.69
N ASP A 158 2.53 9.32 -3.69
CA ASP A 158 3.12 10.15 -2.64
C ASP A 158 2.45 9.89 -1.28
N TYR A 159 1.15 9.66 -1.29
CA TYR A 159 0.41 9.26 -0.08
C TYR A 159 0.70 7.81 0.32
N VAL A 160 0.96 6.92 -0.66
CA VAL A 160 1.46 5.55 -0.36
C VAL A 160 2.80 5.62 0.36
N LYS A 161 3.76 6.39 -0.17
CA LYS A 161 5.05 6.64 0.49
C LYS A 161 4.87 7.17 1.92
N ALA A 162 4.10 8.25 2.07
CA ALA A 162 3.85 8.86 3.38
C ALA A 162 3.22 7.89 4.37
N TYR A 163 2.34 7.00 3.89
CA TYR A 163 1.72 5.95 4.71
C TYR A 163 2.73 4.94 5.26
N PHE A 164 3.68 4.49 4.40
CA PHE A 164 4.66 3.45 4.77
C PHE A 164 5.87 4.01 5.52
N MET A 165 6.15 5.30 5.41
CA MET A 165 7.35 5.93 6.01
C MET A 165 7.55 5.63 7.51
N PRO A 166 6.51 5.58 8.37
CA PRO A 166 6.66 5.19 9.78
C PRO A 166 7.14 3.75 10.01
N TYR A 167 7.07 2.89 8.98
CA TYR A 167 7.48 1.48 9.02
C TYR A 167 8.78 1.23 8.23
N ARG A 168 9.43 2.30 7.77
CA ARG A 168 10.70 2.20 7.06
C ARG A 168 11.70 1.36 7.86
N ASN A 169 12.39 0.45 7.18
CA ASN A 169 13.35 -0.51 7.72
C ASN A 169 12.76 -1.62 8.62
N ASP A 170 11.45 -1.63 8.88
CA ASP A 170 10.80 -2.69 9.68
C ASP A 170 10.19 -3.79 8.79
N MET A 171 10.13 -3.56 7.47
CA MET A 171 9.44 -4.42 6.50
C MET A 171 10.45 -5.22 5.68
N ALA A 172 10.81 -6.42 6.14
CA ALA A 172 11.82 -7.25 5.49
C ALA A 172 11.27 -8.15 4.37
N CYS A 173 9.97 -8.42 4.34
CA CYS A 173 9.33 -9.36 3.40
C CYS A 173 7.95 -8.90 2.96
N LEU A 174 7.35 -9.62 1.99
CA LEU A 174 6.01 -9.33 1.49
C LEU A 174 4.97 -9.26 2.61
N GLU A 175 5.06 -10.18 3.54
CA GLU A 175 4.14 -10.25 4.68
C GLU A 175 4.20 -9.00 5.53
N ASP A 176 5.39 -8.46 5.77
CA ASP A 176 5.57 -7.23 6.57
C ASP A 176 4.96 -6.03 5.85
N VAL A 177 5.20 -5.90 4.53
CA VAL A 177 4.60 -4.84 3.72
C VAL A 177 3.07 -4.94 3.78
N TYR A 178 2.52 -6.15 3.67
CA TYR A 178 1.07 -6.34 3.78
C TYR A 178 0.56 -6.12 5.21
N MET A 179 1.31 -6.53 6.23
CA MET A 179 0.95 -6.26 7.63
C MET A 179 0.97 -4.77 7.96
N ALA A 180 1.85 -3.98 7.35
CA ALA A 180 1.81 -2.52 7.50
C ALA A 180 0.44 -1.94 7.07
N ILE A 181 -0.20 -2.52 6.07
CA ILE A 181 -1.55 -2.13 5.62
C ILE A 181 -2.63 -2.72 6.55
N LEU A 182 -2.55 -4.03 6.81
CA LEU A 182 -3.61 -4.79 7.45
C LEU A 182 -3.57 -4.71 8.98
N TYR A 183 -2.40 -5.07 9.57
CA TYR A 183 -2.23 -5.19 11.02
C TYR A 183 -0.80 -4.87 11.45
N PRO A 184 -0.43 -3.59 11.57
CA PRO A 184 0.96 -3.15 11.79
C PRO A 184 1.65 -3.74 13.03
N ALA A 185 0.87 -4.16 14.04
CA ALA A 185 1.42 -4.82 15.22
C ALA A 185 2.07 -6.20 14.93
N ALA A 186 1.81 -6.76 13.74
CA ALA A 186 2.37 -8.04 13.32
C ALA A 186 3.56 -7.92 12.35
N ILE A 187 4.07 -6.72 12.11
CA ILE A 187 5.30 -6.52 11.34
C ILE A 187 6.46 -7.21 12.06
N GLY A 188 7.30 -7.94 11.32
CA GLY A 188 8.43 -8.69 11.86
C GLY A 188 8.06 -9.99 12.57
N GLN A 189 6.78 -10.36 12.63
CA GLN A 189 6.37 -11.62 13.21
C GLN A 189 6.52 -12.77 12.20
N PRO A 190 6.86 -13.99 12.67
CA PRO A 190 7.01 -15.14 11.78
C PRO A 190 5.68 -15.52 11.13
N PRO A 191 5.70 -16.19 9.97
CA PRO A 191 4.49 -16.63 9.25
C PRO A 191 3.53 -17.47 10.09
N THR A 192 4.05 -18.18 11.10
CA THR A 192 3.30 -19.01 12.06
C THR A 192 2.63 -18.20 13.17
N HIS A 193 2.93 -16.91 13.28
CA HIS A 193 2.33 -16.04 14.30
C HIS A 193 0.80 -16.05 14.19
N VAL A 194 0.14 -16.32 15.31
CA VAL A 194 -1.31 -16.44 15.37
C VAL A 194 -1.94 -15.06 15.60
N LEU A 195 -2.64 -14.58 14.59
CA LEU A 195 -3.38 -13.31 14.66
C LEU A 195 -4.73 -13.47 15.37
N PHE A 196 -5.46 -14.55 15.06
CA PHE A 196 -6.79 -14.79 15.62
C PHE A 196 -6.96 -16.26 16.02
N LYS A 197 -7.59 -16.50 17.19
CA LYS A 197 -7.87 -17.85 17.71
C LYS A 197 -9.38 -18.11 17.73
N LYS A 198 -9.78 -19.36 17.51
CA LYS A 198 -11.15 -19.84 17.67
C LYS A 198 -11.72 -19.38 19.02
N GLY A 199 -12.96 -18.94 19.05
CA GLY A 199 -13.59 -18.34 20.24
C GLY A 199 -13.55 -16.80 20.24
N SER A 200 -12.54 -16.16 19.60
CA SER A 200 -12.53 -14.70 19.48
C SER A 200 -13.53 -14.19 18.44
N ILE A 201 -13.99 -12.94 18.60
CA ILE A 201 -14.84 -12.26 17.62
C ILE A 201 -14.11 -12.14 16.29
N ALA A 202 -12.82 -11.79 16.32
CA ALA A 202 -11.98 -11.66 15.14
C ALA A 202 -11.89 -12.98 14.36
N TYR A 203 -11.69 -14.11 15.03
CA TYR A 203 -11.70 -15.41 14.38
C TYR A 203 -13.06 -15.71 13.72
N ARG A 204 -14.18 -15.56 14.46
CA ARG A 204 -15.51 -15.84 13.92
C ARG A 204 -15.83 -15.05 12.65
N GLN A 205 -15.39 -13.80 12.62
CA GLN A 205 -15.62 -12.92 11.46
C GLN A 205 -14.71 -13.25 10.27
N ASN A 206 -13.63 -13.97 10.51
CA ASN A 206 -12.61 -14.30 9.51
C ASN A 206 -12.39 -15.80 9.35
N ALA A 207 -13.27 -16.64 9.86
CA ALA A 207 -13.15 -18.10 9.86
C ALA A 207 -12.88 -18.69 8.47
N GLY A 208 -13.38 -18.08 7.39
CA GLY A 208 -13.09 -18.48 6.02
C GLY A 208 -11.63 -18.31 5.57
N ILE A 209 -10.77 -17.68 6.37
CA ILE A 209 -9.32 -17.60 6.13
C ILE A 209 -8.61 -18.83 6.69
N ASP A 210 -9.13 -19.47 7.74
CA ASP A 210 -8.63 -20.72 8.30
C ASP A 210 -8.97 -21.91 7.38
N ARG A 211 -8.20 -22.05 6.31
CA ARG A 211 -8.43 -23.08 5.28
C ARG A 211 -8.18 -24.50 5.78
N LYS A 212 -7.43 -24.64 6.87
CA LYS A 212 -7.09 -25.94 7.47
C LYS A 212 -8.03 -26.33 8.61
N ASN A 213 -9.02 -25.49 8.94
CA ASN A 213 -9.88 -25.63 10.12
C ASN A 213 -9.08 -25.88 11.41
N SER A 214 -7.92 -25.25 11.53
CA SER A 214 -7.00 -25.41 12.65
C SER A 214 -7.47 -24.71 13.93
N GLY A 215 -8.51 -23.89 13.84
CA GLY A 215 -8.94 -22.99 14.92
C GLY A 215 -8.02 -21.80 15.14
N LYS A 216 -7.09 -21.55 14.20
CA LYS A 216 -6.13 -20.45 14.25
C LYS A 216 -6.03 -19.82 12.87
N ILE A 217 -5.96 -18.49 12.84
CA ILE A 217 -5.62 -17.72 11.63
C ILE A 217 -4.25 -17.13 11.86
N THR A 218 -3.28 -17.55 11.08
CA THR A 218 -1.89 -17.12 11.15
C THR A 218 -1.61 -15.96 10.20
N LEU A 219 -0.44 -15.34 10.36
CA LEU A 219 0.06 -14.34 9.43
C LEU A 219 0.17 -14.91 8.01
N ALA A 220 0.65 -16.15 7.85
CA ALA A 220 0.68 -16.82 6.55
C ALA A 220 -0.71 -17.01 5.93
N ASP A 221 -1.75 -17.28 6.73
CA ASP A 221 -3.11 -17.46 6.21
C ASP A 221 -3.68 -16.15 5.66
N VAL A 222 -3.49 -15.03 6.34
CA VAL A 222 -3.98 -13.72 5.87
C VAL A 222 -3.16 -13.22 4.67
N SER A 223 -1.86 -13.49 4.63
CA SER A 223 -0.97 -13.07 3.56
C SER A 223 -1.06 -13.91 2.29
N TYR A 224 -1.70 -15.08 2.36
CA TYR A 224 -1.79 -16.02 1.23
C TYR A 224 -2.29 -15.37 -0.06
N LYS A 225 -3.32 -14.54 0.02
CA LYS A 225 -3.90 -13.91 -1.17
C LYS A 225 -2.98 -12.86 -1.79
N VAL A 226 -2.26 -12.10 -0.98
CA VAL A 226 -1.30 -11.13 -1.51
C VAL A 226 -0.08 -11.82 -2.10
N ARG A 227 0.36 -12.95 -1.52
CA ARG A 227 1.41 -13.80 -2.10
C ARG A 227 1.00 -14.33 -3.48
N ARG A 228 -0.24 -14.79 -3.64
CA ARG A 228 -0.79 -15.18 -4.96
C ARG A 228 -0.82 -14.01 -5.94
N LYS A 229 -0.97 -12.77 -5.48
CA LYS A 229 -0.84 -11.60 -6.35
C LYS A 229 0.60 -11.36 -6.78
N LEU A 230 1.56 -11.54 -5.89
CA LEU A 230 2.98 -11.49 -6.26
C LEU A 230 3.30 -12.55 -7.34
N GLU A 231 2.97 -13.81 -7.08
CA GLU A 231 3.20 -14.90 -8.02
C GLU A 231 2.56 -14.63 -9.40
N LYS A 232 1.32 -14.16 -9.43
CA LYS A 232 0.64 -13.79 -10.68
C LYS A 232 1.33 -12.61 -11.38
N GLY A 233 1.75 -11.60 -10.62
CA GLY A 233 2.43 -10.42 -11.15
C GLY A 233 3.80 -10.71 -11.76
N MET A 234 4.46 -11.77 -11.29
CA MET A 234 5.73 -12.25 -11.85
C MET A 234 5.58 -13.09 -13.13
N HIS A 235 4.34 -13.42 -13.52
CA HIS A 235 4.11 -14.14 -14.79
C HIS A 235 4.43 -13.21 -15.99
N PRO A 236 5.04 -13.71 -17.09
CA PRO A 236 5.47 -12.88 -18.24
C PRO A 236 4.39 -11.95 -18.83
N LYS A 237 3.12 -12.31 -18.71
CA LYS A 237 2.01 -11.45 -19.15
C LYS A 237 1.92 -10.13 -18.38
N PHE A 238 2.32 -10.12 -17.12
CA PHE A 238 2.14 -9.00 -16.19
C PHE A 238 3.47 -8.36 -15.78
N TYR A 239 4.56 -9.13 -15.87
CA TYR A 239 5.90 -8.71 -15.51
C TYR A 239 6.51 -7.85 -16.62
N GLY A 240 6.96 -6.62 -16.29
CA GLY A 240 7.54 -5.71 -17.29
C GLY A 240 7.95 -4.34 -16.76
#